data_04eacc411b4fbb3789311739ecd048b0
#
_entry.id   04eacc411b4fbb3789311739ecd048b0
#
_cell.length_a   1.000
_cell.length_b   1.000
_cell.length_c   1.000
_cell.angle_alpha   90.00
_cell.angle_beta   90.00
_cell.angle_gamma   90.00
#
_symmetry.space_group_name_H-M   'P 1'
#
loop_
_entity.id
_entity.type
_entity.pdbx_description
1 polymer ?
#
loop_
_entity_poly.entity_id
_entity_poly.type
_entity_poly.pdbx_seq_one_letter_code
_entity_poly.pdbx_strand_id
1 'polypeptide(L)'
;MTKEELKIKLAELIPSAVPDESSEWLIINIPAGGLPATVDLLRKENDLRFDYLFCLTCIDWKTHLTMVYHLESTQYRHQLVVKVQLDRNKSEIETVSHIWKTAEFHEREVYELFGVNFINHPDLRLLILPDGWEGKNPLRKDFEDPVNMIKL
;
A
#
# COMPACT_ATOMS: atom_id res chain seq x y z
N MET A 1 5.45 -15.88 17.55
CA MET A 1 6.60 -15.81 16.61
C MET A 1 7.33 -14.50 16.85
N THR A 2 8.64 -14.56 16.99
CA THR A 2 9.46 -13.35 17.15
C THR A 2 9.62 -12.65 15.78
N LYS A 3 10.09 -11.41 15.80
CA LYS A 3 10.35 -10.64 14.57
C LYS A 3 11.36 -11.38 13.65
N GLU A 4 12.40 -11.97 14.23
CA GLU A 4 13.41 -12.69 13.47
C GLU A 4 12.87 -13.99 12.85
N GLU A 5 12.08 -14.75 13.61
CA GLU A 5 11.41 -15.96 13.10
C GLU A 5 10.45 -15.61 11.96
N LEU A 6 9.69 -14.54 12.11
CA LEU A 6 8.78 -14.06 11.08
C LEU A 6 9.54 -13.64 9.81
N LYS A 7 10.67 -12.94 9.97
CA LYS A 7 11.55 -12.54 8.86
C LYS A 7 12.07 -13.75 8.08
N ILE A 8 12.54 -14.77 8.79
CA ILE A 8 13.04 -16.01 8.17
C ILE A 8 11.93 -16.70 7.40
N LYS A 9 10.77 -16.84 8.01
CA LYS A 9 9.61 -17.48 7.35
C LYS A 9 9.16 -16.74 6.11
N LEU A 10 9.10 -15.41 6.16
CA LEU A 10 8.74 -14.60 5.00
C LEU A 10 9.76 -14.74 3.87
N ALA A 11 11.05 -14.81 4.19
CA ALA A 11 12.09 -15.02 3.18
C ALA A 11 11.96 -16.37 2.47
N GLU A 12 11.53 -17.40 3.19
CA GLU A 12 11.26 -18.73 2.60
C GLU A 12 10.03 -18.75 1.72
N LEU A 13 8.94 -18.12 2.18
CA LEU A 13 7.65 -18.13 1.49
C LEU A 13 7.55 -17.16 0.33
N ILE A 14 8.28 -16.05 0.42
CA ILE A 14 8.25 -14.96 -0.58
C ILE A 14 9.70 -14.64 -0.99
N PRO A 15 10.30 -15.45 -1.88
CA PRO A 15 11.70 -15.24 -2.28
C PRO A 15 11.96 -13.90 -2.96
N SER A 16 10.95 -13.27 -3.55
CA SER A 16 11.05 -11.94 -4.19
C SER A 16 11.03 -10.79 -3.19
N ALA A 17 10.70 -11.05 -1.93
CA ALA A 17 10.65 -10.02 -0.90
C ALA A 17 12.06 -9.61 -0.46
N VAL A 18 12.31 -8.30 -0.48
CA VAL A 18 13.57 -7.72 0.00
C VAL A 18 13.32 -7.04 1.34
N PRO A 19 13.89 -7.51 2.44
CA PRO A 19 13.69 -6.87 3.73
C PRO A 19 14.36 -5.49 3.77
N ASP A 20 13.74 -4.56 4.48
CA ASP A 20 14.27 -3.24 4.76
C ASP A 20 14.50 -3.13 6.27
N GLU A 21 15.72 -2.90 6.67
CA GLU A 21 16.12 -2.83 8.09
C GLU A 21 16.28 -1.38 8.59
N SER A 22 15.81 -0.39 7.84
CA SER A 22 15.91 1.02 8.20
C SER A 22 14.99 1.44 9.34
N SER A 23 14.09 0.59 9.77
CA SER A 23 13.06 0.86 10.79
C SER A 23 12.97 -0.26 11.82
N GLU A 24 12.38 0.06 12.98
CA GLU A 24 12.02 -0.96 13.98
C GLU A 24 10.90 -1.89 13.50
N TRP A 25 10.11 -1.45 12.52
CA TRP A 25 9.09 -2.27 11.86
C TRP A 25 9.73 -3.34 10.98
N LEU A 26 9.10 -4.50 10.92
CA LEU A 26 9.45 -5.49 9.93
C LEU A 26 8.87 -5.04 8.58
N ILE A 27 9.73 -4.70 7.64
CA ILE A 27 9.34 -4.19 6.32
C ILE A 27 9.86 -5.13 5.25
N ILE A 28 9.00 -5.45 4.28
CA ILE A 28 9.42 -6.15 3.07
C ILE A 28 9.04 -5.33 1.84
N ASN A 29 9.95 -5.28 0.87
CA ASN A 29 9.71 -4.66 -0.43
C ASN A 29 9.43 -5.76 -1.45
N ILE A 30 8.33 -5.65 -2.18
CA ILE A 30 7.94 -6.62 -3.21
C ILE A 30 7.67 -5.91 -4.53
N PRO A 31 7.83 -6.59 -5.69
CA PRO A 31 7.45 -6.02 -6.96
C PRO A 31 5.92 -5.92 -7.09
N ALA A 32 5.45 -4.91 -7.82
CA ALA A 32 4.01 -4.66 -8.00
C ALA A 32 3.26 -5.86 -8.59
N GLY A 33 3.87 -6.55 -9.55
CA GLY A 33 3.29 -7.75 -10.17
C GLY A 33 3.16 -8.93 -9.23
N GLY A 34 3.92 -8.95 -8.14
CA GLY A 34 3.87 -10.01 -7.13
C GLY A 34 2.87 -9.75 -5.99
N LEU A 35 2.25 -8.56 -5.96
CA LEU A 35 1.37 -8.19 -4.85
C LEU A 35 0.18 -9.14 -4.67
N PRO A 36 -0.60 -9.51 -5.71
CA PRO A 36 -1.78 -10.38 -5.52
C PRO A 36 -1.43 -11.72 -4.87
N ALA A 37 -0.39 -12.39 -5.35
CA ALA A 37 0.04 -13.67 -4.80
C ALA A 37 0.58 -13.53 -3.36
N THR A 38 1.33 -12.46 -3.11
CA THR A 38 1.89 -12.19 -1.79
C THR A 38 0.80 -11.94 -0.75
N VAL A 39 -0.18 -11.08 -1.04
CA VAL A 39 -1.24 -10.78 -0.07
C VAL A 39 -2.15 -11.98 0.18
N ASP A 40 -2.41 -12.78 -0.83
CA ASP A 40 -3.18 -14.01 -0.67
C ASP A 40 -2.47 -14.99 0.27
N LEU A 41 -1.17 -15.16 0.09
CA LEU A 41 -0.34 -15.99 0.95
C LEU A 41 -0.29 -15.45 2.39
N LEU A 42 -0.05 -14.15 2.57
CA LEU A 42 -0.02 -13.51 3.89
C LEU A 42 -1.33 -13.69 4.65
N ARG A 43 -2.46 -13.67 3.95
CA ARG A 43 -3.78 -13.85 4.54
C ARG A 43 -4.08 -15.29 4.92
N LYS A 44 -3.68 -16.25 4.07
CA LYS A 44 -4.10 -17.65 4.18
C LYS A 44 -3.12 -18.56 4.92
N GLU A 45 -1.82 -18.24 4.90
CA GLU A 45 -0.79 -19.07 5.54
C GLU A 45 -1.08 -19.21 7.05
N ASN A 46 -1.11 -20.46 7.54
CA ASN A 46 -1.53 -20.79 8.91
C ASN A 46 -0.71 -20.11 10.00
N ASP A 47 0.59 -19.92 9.77
CA ASP A 47 1.49 -19.31 10.77
C ASP A 47 1.54 -17.78 10.65
N LEU A 48 0.98 -17.22 9.61
CA LEU A 48 1.00 -15.78 9.35
C LEU A 48 -0.34 -15.12 9.67
N ARG A 49 -1.39 -15.50 8.99
CA ARG A 49 -2.77 -15.03 9.18
C ARG A 49 -2.89 -13.53 9.37
N PHE A 50 -2.32 -12.75 8.45
CA PHE A 50 -2.49 -11.31 8.43
C PHE A 50 -3.92 -10.97 7.99
N ASP A 51 -4.82 -10.87 8.97
CA ASP A 51 -6.25 -10.69 8.78
C ASP A 51 -6.70 -9.22 8.91
N TYR A 52 -5.80 -8.32 9.28
CA TYR A 52 -6.12 -6.92 9.50
C TYR A 52 -5.16 -5.98 8.77
N LEU A 53 -5.70 -5.29 7.77
CA LEU A 53 -5.04 -4.15 7.13
C LEU A 53 -5.49 -2.89 7.86
N PHE A 54 -4.62 -2.31 8.68
CA PHE A 54 -4.99 -1.15 9.51
C PHE A 54 -4.51 0.19 8.96
N CYS A 55 -3.62 0.19 7.98
CA CYS A 55 -3.19 1.39 7.29
C CYS A 55 -2.74 1.04 5.86
N LEU A 56 -3.17 1.85 4.92
CA LEU A 56 -2.73 1.78 3.54
C LEU A 56 -2.51 3.22 3.08
N THR A 57 -1.32 3.53 2.60
CA THR A 57 -0.97 4.88 2.17
C THR A 57 0.02 4.85 1.00
N CYS A 58 0.37 6.02 0.53
CA CYS A 58 1.32 6.20 -0.56
C CYS A 58 2.32 7.29 -0.21
N ILE A 59 3.54 7.17 -0.71
CA ILE A 59 4.59 8.17 -0.56
C ILE A 59 5.03 8.61 -1.95
N ASP A 60 5.03 9.92 -2.21
CA ASP A 60 5.61 10.49 -3.44
C ASP A 60 7.07 10.88 -3.19
N TRP A 61 7.98 10.13 -3.82
CA TRP A 61 9.43 10.39 -3.78
C TRP A 61 9.90 11.31 -4.89
N LYS A 62 8.98 11.89 -5.70
CA LYS A 62 9.23 12.67 -6.92
C LYS A 62 9.72 11.82 -8.11
N THR A 63 10.54 10.82 -7.88
CA THR A 63 11.01 9.88 -8.92
C THR A 63 10.05 8.71 -9.13
N HIS A 64 9.41 8.27 -8.06
CA HIS A 64 8.47 7.15 -8.05
C HIS A 64 7.48 7.29 -6.89
N LEU A 65 6.45 6.47 -6.89
CA LEU A 65 5.52 6.33 -5.76
C LEU A 65 5.82 5.02 -5.02
N THR A 66 5.59 5.02 -3.71
CA THR A 66 5.66 3.79 -2.91
C THR A 66 4.34 3.58 -2.20
N MET A 67 3.69 2.45 -2.47
CA MET A 67 2.54 1.99 -1.69
C MET A 67 3.02 1.35 -0.40
N VAL A 68 2.36 1.66 0.70
CA VAL A 68 2.69 1.15 2.04
C VAL A 68 1.47 0.50 2.66
N TYR A 69 1.58 -0.78 2.97
CA TYR A 69 0.51 -1.58 3.57
C TYR A 69 0.93 -2.02 4.96
N HIS A 70 0.19 -1.61 5.99
CA HIS A 70 0.42 -2.04 7.37
C HIS A 70 -0.55 -3.15 7.73
N LEU A 71 0.00 -4.31 8.04
CA LEU A 71 -0.76 -5.53 8.32
C LEU A 71 -0.51 -6.01 9.73
N GLU A 72 -1.53 -6.59 10.35
CA GLU A 72 -1.44 -7.26 11.64
C GLU A 72 -2.21 -8.57 11.61
N SER A 73 -1.68 -9.56 12.31
CA SER A 73 -2.44 -10.75 12.67
C SER A 73 -3.10 -10.53 14.01
N THR A 74 -4.42 -10.51 14.05
CA THR A 74 -5.15 -10.36 15.32
C THR A 74 -5.02 -11.59 16.21
N GLN A 75 -4.74 -12.75 15.61
CA GLN A 75 -4.52 -14.00 16.34
C GLN A 75 -3.14 -14.07 16.97
N TYR A 76 -2.10 -13.77 16.20
CA TYR A 76 -0.70 -13.93 16.65
C TYR A 76 -0.06 -12.62 17.12
N ARG A 77 -0.72 -11.50 16.90
CA ARG A 77 -0.29 -10.16 17.33
C ARG A 77 1.05 -9.71 16.75
N HIS A 78 1.46 -10.28 15.61
CA HIS A 78 2.62 -9.81 14.88
C HIS A 78 2.22 -8.84 13.76
N GLN A 79 3.12 -7.96 13.40
CA GLN A 79 2.90 -6.89 12.43
C GLN A 79 3.89 -6.97 11.28
N LEU A 80 3.47 -6.49 10.12
CA LEU A 80 4.28 -6.46 8.91
C LEU A 80 3.94 -5.21 8.09
N VAL A 81 4.95 -4.58 7.53
CA VAL A 81 4.79 -3.52 6.53
C VAL A 81 5.22 -4.04 5.18
N VAL A 82 4.35 -3.95 4.19
CA VAL A 82 4.65 -4.30 2.80
C VAL A 82 4.76 -3.01 2.00
N LYS A 83 5.87 -2.82 1.31
CA LYS A 83 6.09 -1.69 0.42
C LYS A 83 6.20 -2.14 -1.02
N VAL A 84 5.58 -1.38 -1.92
CA VAL A 84 5.58 -1.63 -3.36
C VAL A 84 5.91 -0.34 -4.09
N GLN A 85 6.96 -0.37 -4.91
CA GLN A 85 7.33 0.77 -5.73
C GLN A 85 6.51 0.78 -7.02
N LEU A 86 5.97 1.95 -7.37
CA LEU A 86 5.21 2.17 -8.60
C LEU A 86 5.88 3.21 -9.49
N ASP A 87 5.69 3.07 -10.81
CA ASP A 87 6.04 4.12 -11.75
C ASP A 87 5.15 5.34 -11.51
N ARG A 88 5.74 6.50 -11.29
CA ARG A 88 5.02 7.74 -11.00
C ARG A 88 4.15 8.20 -12.18
N ASN A 89 4.56 7.92 -13.40
CA ASN A 89 3.86 8.34 -14.61
C ASN A 89 2.80 7.33 -15.06
N LYS A 90 2.89 6.09 -14.59
CA LYS A 90 1.91 5.03 -14.84
C LYS A 90 1.67 4.28 -13.53
N SER A 91 1.05 4.96 -12.58
CA SER A 91 0.81 4.46 -11.24
C SER A 91 -0.41 3.56 -11.21
N GLU A 92 -0.20 2.27 -11.29
CA GLU A 92 -1.27 1.29 -11.21
C GLU A 92 -0.83 0.06 -10.43
N ILE A 93 -1.76 -0.54 -9.68
CA ILE A 93 -1.55 -1.71 -8.88
C ILE A 93 -2.87 -2.46 -8.69
N GLU A 94 -2.80 -3.76 -8.54
CA GLU A 94 -3.99 -4.59 -8.28
C GLU A 94 -4.60 -4.24 -6.93
N THR A 95 -5.93 -4.18 -6.85
CA THR A 95 -6.63 -3.97 -5.58
C THR A 95 -6.38 -5.13 -4.61
N VAL A 96 -6.35 -4.81 -3.32
CA VAL A 96 -6.33 -5.82 -2.24
C VAL A 96 -7.64 -5.85 -1.46
N SER A 97 -8.68 -5.17 -1.96
CA SER A 97 -9.98 -5.07 -1.30
C SER A 97 -10.72 -6.40 -1.19
N HIS A 98 -10.41 -7.36 -2.06
CA HIS A 98 -10.96 -8.72 -1.99
C HIS A 98 -10.31 -9.58 -0.90
N ILE A 99 -9.15 -9.19 -0.40
CA ILE A 99 -8.45 -9.83 0.73
C ILE A 99 -8.83 -9.15 2.05
N TRP A 100 -8.79 -7.82 2.07
CA TRP A 100 -9.15 -7.00 3.24
C TRP A 100 -10.17 -5.95 2.83
N LYS A 101 -11.38 -6.05 3.34
CA LYS A 101 -12.45 -5.10 2.99
C LYS A 101 -12.13 -3.65 3.33
N THR A 102 -11.37 -3.42 4.40
CA THR A 102 -10.95 -2.08 4.79
C THR A 102 -10.13 -1.37 3.71
N ALA A 103 -9.46 -2.12 2.85
CA ALA A 103 -8.68 -1.55 1.75
C ALA A 103 -9.53 -0.76 0.76
N GLU A 104 -10.80 -1.08 0.59
CA GLU A 104 -11.67 -0.44 -0.40
C GLU A 104 -11.67 1.10 -0.26
N PHE A 105 -11.84 1.61 0.94
CA PHE A 105 -11.84 3.05 1.20
C PHE A 105 -10.43 3.65 1.23
N HIS A 106 -9.46 2.95 1.78
CA HIS A 106 -8.06 3.38 1.77
C HIS A 106 -7.52 3.52 0.35
N GLU A 107 -7.88 2.60 -0.54
CA GLU A 107 -7.47 2.66 -1.94
C GLU A 107 -8.13 3.83 -2.67
N ARG A 108 -9.38 4.14 -2.39
CA ARG A 108 -10.05 5.33 -2.93
C ARG A 108 -9.34 6.63 -2.48
N GLU A 109 -8.93 6.70 -1.22
CA GLU A 109 -8.16 7.83 -0.70
C GLU A 109 -6.83 8.00 -1.46
N VAL A 110 -6.07 6.94 -1.65
CA VAL A 110 -4.81 6.99 -2.41
C VAL A 110 -5.07 7.34 -3.87
N TYR A 111 -6.12 6.79 -4.47
CA TYR A 111 -6.53 7.12 -5.83
C TYR A 111 -6.75 8.61 -6.01
N GLU A 112 -7.56 9.25 -5.15
CA GLU A 112 -7.88 10.67 -5.30
C GLU A 112 -6.72 11.60 -4.94
N LEU A 113 -5.91 11.24 -3.95
CA LEU A 113 -4.84 12.10 -3.43
C LEU A 113 -3.52 11.95 -4.20
N PHE A 114 -3.21 10.78 -4.73
CA PHE A 114 -1.95 10.47 -5.42
C PHE A 114 -2.11 10.06 -6.89
N GLY A 115 -3.31 9.73 -7.33
CA GLY A 115 -3.56 9.32 -8.71
C GLY A 115 -3.16 7.88 -9.02
N VAL A 116 -3.13 7.01 -8.03
CA VAL A 116 -2.89 5.57 -8.24
C VAL A 116 -4.17 4.89 -8.72
N ASN A 117 -4.10 4.17 -9.85
CA ASN A 117 -5.20 3.37 -10.34
C ASN A 117 -5.16 1.97 -9.73
N PHE A 118 -6.21 1.59 -9.02
CA PHE A 118 -6.33 0.26 -8.41
C PHE A 118 -7.13 -0.65 -9.35
N ILE A 119 -6.42 -1.54 -10.02
CA ILE A 119 -6.98 -2.48 -11.00
C ILE A 119 -7.94 -3.43 -10.28
N ASN A 120 -9.14 -3.65 -10.86
CA ASN A 120 -10.22 -4.48 -10.33
C ASN A 120 -10.85 -3.98 -9.02
N HIS A 121 -10.64 -2.71 -8.67
CA HIS A 121 -11.35 -2.12 -7.55
C HIS A 121 -12.87 -2.08 -7.83
N PRO A 122 -13.73 -2.45 -6.86
CA PRO A 122 -15.18 -2.55 -7.09
C PRO A 122 -15.87 -1.20 -7.27
N ASP A 123 -15.31 -0.09 -6.74
CA ASP A 123 -15.94 1.23 -6.78
C ASP A 123 -14.90 2.34 -6.63
N LEU A 124 -14.04 2.50 -7.63
CA LEU A 124 -12.94 3.47 -7.58
C LEU A 124 -13.44 4.86 -8.01
N ARG A 125 -13.74 5.69 -7.01
CA ARG A 125 -14.23 7.06 -7.18
C ARG A 125 -13.76 7.93 -6.02
N LEU A 126 -13.98 9.24 -6.10
CA LEU A 126 -13.63 10.17 -5.02
C LEU A 126 -14.30 9.76 -3.70
N LEU A 127 -13.57 9.93 -2.60
CA LEU A 127 -14.04 9.62 -1.24
C LEU A 127 -14.21 10.90 -0.41
N ILE A 128 -13.16 11.74 -0.34
CA ILE A 128 -13.10 12.93 0.51
C ILE A 128 -13.15 14.20 -0.33
N LEU A 129 -12.49 14.21 -1.50
CA LEU A 129 -12.40 15.37 -2.36
C LEU A 129 -13.76 15.70 -3.00
N PRO A 130 -14.07 16.99 -3.18
CA PRO A 130 -15.32 17.40 -3.82
C PRO A 130 -15.35 17.06 -5.31
N ASP A 131 -16.55 17.04 -5.88
CA ASP A 131 -16.75 16.85 -7.32
C ASP A 131 -15.89 17.84 -8.13
N GLY A 132 -15.31 17.36 -9.23
CA GLY A 132 -14.43 18.14 -10.07
C GLY A 132 -12.95 18.08 -9.71
N TRP A 133 -12.59 17.37 -8.64
CA TRP A 133 -11.20 17.20 -8.22
C TRP A 133 -10.53 15.92 -8.76
N GLU A 134 -11.23 15.15 -9.58
CA GLU A 134 -10.66 13.97 -10.21
C GLU A 134 -9.39 14.32 -11.00
N GLY A 135 -8.32 13.60 -10.74
CA GLY A 135 -7.04 13.76 -11.43
C GLY A 135 -6.17 14.91 -10.92
N LYS A 136 -6.61 15.69 -9.95
CA LYS A 136 -5.79 16.78 -9.37
C LYS A 136 -4.69 16.28 -8.45
N ASN A 137 -4.91 15.17 -7.76
CA ASN A 137 -3.93 14.47 -6.92
C ASN A 137 -3.16 15.41 -5.95
N PRO A 138 -3.86 16.03 -4.98
CA PRO A 138 -3.30 17.13 -4.20
C PRO A 138 -2.14 16.77 -3.26
N LEU A 139 -1.90 15.49 -2.98
CA LEU A 139 -0.77 15.07 -2.16
C LEU A 139 0.49 14.72 -2.97
N ARG A 140 0.45 14.83 -4.30
CA ARG A 140 1.68 14.76 -5.08
C ARG A 140 2.55 15.98 -4.82
N LYS A 141 3.87 15.78 -4.80
CA LYS A 141 4.85 16.83 -4.48
C LYS A 141 4.86 17.99 -5.48
N ASP A 142 4.40 17.78 -6.70
CA ASP A 142 4.31 18.78 -7.76
C ASP A 142 2.92 19.41 -7.90
N PHE A 143 1.98 19.09 -7.01
CA PHE A 143 0.66 19.70 -7.03
C PHE A 143 0.75 21.20 -6.76
N GLU A 144 0.07 21.99 -7.59
CA GLU A 144 -0.04 23.44 -7.45
C GLU A 144 -1.51 23.86 -7.55
N ASP A 145 -1.92 24.73 -6.61
CA ASP A 145 -3.22 25.38 -6.64
C ASP A 145 -2.97 26.89 -6.67
N PRO A 146 -3.15 27.56 -7.83
CA PRO A 146 -2.82 28.99 -7.98
C PRO A 146 -3.74 29.91 -7.15
N VAL A 147 -4.89 29.41 -6.67
CA VAL A 147 -5.84 30.20 -5.89
C VAL A 147 -5.56 30.11 -4.40
N ASN A 148 -5.27 28.91 -3.87
CA ASN A 148 -5.21 28.64 -2.44
C ASN A 148 -3.78 28.44 -1.90
N MET A 149 -2.80 28.22 -2.77
CA MET A 149 -1.40 28.01 -2.36
C MET A 149 -0.60 29.29 -2.49
N ILE A 150 0.13 29.63 -1.43
CA ILE A 150 1.06 30.77 -1.42
C ILE A 150 2.45 30.24 -1.79
N LYS A 151 3.06 30.81 -2.83
CA LYS A 151 4.46 30.54 -3.18
C LYS A 151 5.36 31.46 -2.36
N LEU A 152 6.26 30.88 -1.60
CA LEU A 152 7.28 31.60 -0.83
C LEU A 152 8.55 31.80 -1.64
#